data_7e738dc5d04dabfc6640a840d71f5d27
#
_entry.id   7e738dc5d04dabfc6640a840d71f5d27
#
_cell.length_a   1.000
_cell.length_b   1.000
_cell.length_c   1.000
_cell.angle_alpha   90.00
_cell.angle_beta   90.00
_cell.angle_gamma   90.00
#
_symmetry.space_group_name_H-M   'P 1'
#
loop_
_entity.id
_entity.type
_entity.pdbx_description
1 polymer ?
#
loop_
_entity_poly.entity_id
_entity_poly.type
_entity_poly.pdbx_seq_one_letter_code
_entity_poly.pdbx_strand_id
1 'polypeptide(L)'
;MPDRPIFVTGGTGQLASALAAAASDVHRVGRPAFDFDRPETIEPALRAANPRLVVNAAAYTAVDAAEKDPDTAYRANRDGPAILARLCAEADVPLIHVSTDYVFDGTKSAPYVETDAVGPQGVYGASKLAGERAVMTSGAKAVILRTAWVYAATGKNFVRTMLTVGKTRNRLTVVGDQHGCPTTAADLADAILAISALIDRCGWQEEYRGIFHAAGTGATTWHGHAVAAFEEAARHGAKVPQVAPIATADWPTPAKRPANSRLDCTRLRDVFDISLPHWRESLTRTIDSIYASAPP
;
A
#
# COMPACT_ATOMS: atom_id res chain seq x y z
N MET A 1 -8.50 -22.92 12.50
CA MET A 1 -7.20 -23.58 12.80
C MET A 1 -6.28 -22.50 13.37
N PRO A 2 -6.29 -22.30 14.69
CA PRO A 2 -5.61 -21.16 15.31
C PRO A 2 -4.08 -21.23 15.31
N ASP A 3 -3.48 -22.37 14.97
CA ASP A 3 -2.02 -22.56 15.10
C ASP A 3 -1.18 -22.22 13.87
N ARG A 4 -1.80 -21.87 12.74
CA ARG A 4 -1.07 -21.52 11.51
C ARG A 4 -1.05 -19.99 11.34
N PRO A 5 0.12 -19.38 11.10
CA PRO A 5 0.26 -17.93 11.04
C PRO A 5 -0.31 -17.33 9.74
N ILE A 6 -0.52 -16.02 9.76
CA ILE A 6 -0.56 -15.18 8.57
C ILE A 6 0.87 -14.89 8.15
N PHE A 7 1.29 -15.37 6.98
CA PHE A 7 2.64 -15.12 6.45
C PHE A 7 2.66 -13.80 5.69
N VAL A 8 3.44 -12.84 6.18
CA VAL A 8 3.49 -11.47 5.62
C VAL A 8 4.87 -11.19 5.07
N THR A 9 4.96 -10.95 3.76
CA THR A 9 6.19 -10.50 3.11
C THR A 9 6.40 -8.99 3.26
N GLY A 10 7.62 -8.51 3.01
CA GLY A 10 7.92 -7.07 3.03
C GLY A 10 8.75 -6.62 4.23
N GLY A 11 9.18 -7.53 5.08
CA GLY A 11 10.16 -7.28 6.14
C GLY A 11 9.77 -6.11 7.05
N THR A 12 10.58 -5.07 7.09
CA THR A 12 10.36 -3.85 7.89
C THR A 12 9.53 -2.78 7.18
N GLY A 13 8.88 -3.11 6.05
CA GLY A 13 8.00 -2.19 5.33
C GLY A 13 6.82 -1.72 6.18
N GLN A 14 6.25 -0.56 5.83
CA GLN A 14 5.21 0.10 6.60
C GLN A 14 4.00 -0.81 6.87
N LEU A 15 3.45 -1.45 5.81
CA LEU A 15 2.30 -2.33 5.93
C LEU A 15 2.63 -3.63 6.69
N ALA A 16 3.76 -4.27 6.38
CA ALA A 16 4.19 -5.48 7.09
C ALA A 16 4.39 -5.22 8.59
N SER A 17 4.90 -4.03 8.94
CA SER A 17 5.05 -3.61 10.34
C SER A 17 3.70 -3.32 11.01
N ALA A 18 2.76 -2.70 10.29
CA ALA A 18 1.41 -2.44 10.80
C ALA A 18 0.65 -3.75 11.06
N LEU A 19 0.70 -4.72 10.14
CA LEU A 19 0.10 -6.04 10.32
C LEU A 19 0.68 -6.77 11.55
N ALA A 20 2.01 -6.77 11.71
CA ALA A 20 2.66 -7.41 12.85
C ALA A 20 2.37 -6.71 14.20
N ALA A 21 2.06 -5.42 14.18
CA ALA A 21 1.64 -4.69 15.37
C ALA A 21 0.16 -4.94 15.74
N ALA A 22 -0.69 -5.22 14.74
CA ALA A 22 -2.12 -5.39 14.91
C ALA A 22 -2.53 -6.83 15.29
N ALA A 23 -1.72 -7.86 14.96
CA ALA A 23 -2.07 -9.25 15.23
C ALA A 23 -0.84 -10.10 15.61
N SER A 24 -0.98 -10.86 16.68
CA SER A 24 0.11 -11.67 17.26
C SER A 24 0.45 -12.93 16.47
N ASP A 25 -0.45 -13.38 15.60
CA ASP A 25 -0.27 -14.55 14.72
C ASP A 25 0.30 -14.19 13.34
N VAL A 26 0.77 -12.95 13.16
CA VAL A 26 1.48 -12.51 11.97
C VAL A 26 2.93 -12.96 12.02
N HIS A 27 3.32 -13.81 11.07
CA HIS A 27 4.71 -14.19 10.82
C HIS A 27 5.28 -13.32 9.69
N ARG A 28 5.99 -12.27 10.07
CA ARG A 28 6.59 -11.31 9.14
C ARG A 28 7.95 -11.78 8.66
N VAL A 29 8.15 -11.82 7.34
CA VAL A 29 9.40 -12.23 6.69
C VAL A 29 9.96 -11.17 5.76
N GLY A 30 11.27 -11.19 5.59
CA GLY A 30 12.01 -10.31 4.70
C GLY A 30 13.45 -10.77 4.53
N ARG A 31 14.26 -9.98 3.85
CA ARG A 31 15.67 -10.26 3.59
C ARG A 31 16.44 -10.55 4.88
N PRO A 32 17.39 -11.48 4.86
CA PRO A 32 17.76 -12.36 3.73
C PRO A 32 16.95 -13.65 3.64
N ALA A 33 16.08 -13.95 4.62
CA ALA A 33 15.36 -15.24 4.72
C ALA A 33 14.25 -15.39 3.67
N PHE A 34 13.73 -14.26 3.16
CA PHE A 34 12.76 -14.20 2.07
C PHE A 34 13.12 -13.00 1.16
N ASP A 35 13.49 -13.28 -0.09
CA ASP A 35 13.96 -12.24 -1.01
C ASP A 35 13.53 -12.55 -2.45
N PHE A 36 12.81 -11.62 -3.09
CA PHE A 36 12.39 -11.75 -4.48
C PHE A 36 13.56 -11.64 -5.48
N ASP A 37 14.70 -11.07 -5.08
CA ASP A 37 15.92 -11.11 -5.87
C ASP A 37 16.66 -12.46 -5.74
N ARG A 38 16.23 -13.31 -4.80
CA ARG A 38 16.77 -14.65 -4.53
C ARG A 38 15.62 -15.67 -4.48
N PRO A 39 15.05 -16.06 -5.64
CA PRO A 39 13.84 -16.88 -5.72
C PRO A 39 13.90 -18.20 -4.98
N GLU A 40 15.10 -18.76 -4.81
CA GLU A 40 15.36 -19.98 -4.05
C GLU A 40 14.99 -19.88 -2.56
N THR A 41 14.83 -18.65 -2.03
CA THR A 41 14.45 -18.42 -0.63
C THR A 41 12.94 -18.48 -0.40
N ILE A 42 12.12 -18.32 -1.44
CA ILE A 42 10.67 -18.14 -1.34
C ILE A 42 9.99 -19.41 -0.85
N GLU A 43 10.20 -20.52 -1.56
CA GLU A 43 9.53 -21.79 -1.25
C GLU A 43 9.91 -22.35 0.12
N PRO A 44 11.20 -22.42 0.52
CA PRO A 44 11.58 -22.89 1.85
C PRO A 44 10.97 -22.07 2.97
N ALA A 45 10.94 -20.73 2.84
CA ALA A 45 10.36 -19.85 3.85
C ALA A 45 8.85 -20.09 4.00
N LEU A 46 8.12 -20.21 2.88
CA LEU A 46 6.69 -20.46 2.88
C LEU A 46 6.35 -21.84 3.48
N ARG A 47 7.07 -22.89 3.08
CA ARG A 47 6.87 -24.25 3.59
C ARG A 47 7.16 -24.36 5.09
N ALA A 48 8.24 -23.73 5.56
CA ALA A 48 8.59 -23.72 6.98
C ALA A 48 7.53 -23.03 7.85
N ALA A 49 6.93 -21.94 7.35
CA ALA A 49 5.88 -21.21 8.06
C ALA A 49 4.53 -21.96 8.05
N ASN A 50 4.26 -22.80 7.06
CA ASN A 50 2.99 -23.50 6.87
C ASN A 50 1.76 -22.58 7.13
N PRO A 51 1.61 -21.45 6.42
CA PRO A 51 0.64 -20.42 6.77
C PRO A 51 -0.80 -20.84 6.41
N ARG A 52 -1.79 -20.23 7.09
CA ARG A 52 -3.20 -20.32 6.70
C ARG A 52 -3.60 -19.26 5.66
N LEU A 53 -2.84 -18.17 5.59
CA LEU A 53 -3.03 -17.06 4.64
C LEU A 53 -1.68 -16.39 4.38
N VAL A 54 -1.47 -15.94 3.16
CA VAL A 54 -0.30 -15.17 2.75
C VAL A 54 -0.71 -13.74 2.42
N VAL A 55 0.03 -12.76 2.94
CA VAL A 55 -0.10 -11.35 2.55
C VAL A 55 1.19 -10.92 1.86
N ASN A 56 1.13 -10.62 0.58
CA ASN A 56 2.25 -10.06 -0.14
C ASN A 56 2.25 -8.54 -0.05
N ALA A 57 2.98 -8.01 0.94
CA ALA A 57 3.25 -6.59 1.13
C ALA A 57 4.65 -6.17 0.64
N ALA A 58 5.44 -7.11 0.09
CA ALA A 58 6.74 -6.80 -0.51
C ALA A 58 6.58 -6.22 -1.90
N ALA A 59 7.27 -5.12 -2.18
CA ALA A 59 7.31 -4.49 -3.49
C ALA A 59 8.54 -3.58 -3.64
N TYR A 60 8.96 -3.37 -4.88
CA TYR A 60 9.85 -2.27 -5.23
C TYR A 60 8.99 -1.00 -5.39
N THR A 61 9.06 -0.09 -4.43
CA THR A 61 8.18 1.10 -4.37
C THR A 61 8.88 2.42 -4.67
N ALA A 62 10.18 2.38 -5.01
CA ALA A 62 10.94 3.57 -5.35
C ALA A 62 10.62 4.01 -6.80
N VAL A 63 9.47 4.69 -6.97
CA VAL A 63 8.84 5.02 -8.26
C VAL A 63 9.82 5.66 -9.25
N ASP A 64 10.60 6.66 -8.80
CA ASP A 64 11.57 7.36 -9.66
C ASP A 64 12.81 6.51 -9.97
N ALA A 65 13.23 5.67 -9.05
CA ALA A 65 14.36 4.76 -9.27
C ALA A 65 13.99 3.61 -10.21
N ALA A 66 12.72 3.19 -10.23
CA ALA A 66 12.23 2.17 -11.15
C ALA A 66 12.44 2.54 -12.64
N GLU A 67 12.36 3.81 -12.98
CA GLU A 67 12.62 4.28 -14.36
C GLU A 67 14.07 4.01 -14.81
N LYS A 68 15.00 3.91 -13.85
CA LYS A 68 16.43 3.65 -14.12
C LYS A 68 16.82 2.18 -13.93
N ASP A 69 15.98 1.40 -13.25
CA ASP A 69 16.24 -0.01 -12.95
C ASP A 69 14.93 -0.83 -13.12
N PRO A 70 14.45 -0.96 -14.36
CA PRO A 70 13.24 -1.72 -14.67
C PRO A 70 13.34 -3.19 -14.25
N ASP A 71 14.50 -3.81 -14.44
CA ASP A 71 14.69 -5.24 -14.19
C ASP A 71 14.46 -5.57 -12.70
N THR A 72 15.03 -4.77 -11.80
CA THR A 72 14.79 -4.95 -10.35
C THR A 72 13.32 -4.69 -10.00
N ALA A 73 12.68 -3.68 -10.62
CA ALA A 73 11.26 -3.41 -10.40
C ALA A 73 10.39 -4.60 -10.86
N TYR A 74 10.65 -5.18 -12.02
CA TYR A 74 9.90 -6.34 -12.52
C TYR A 74 10.18 -7.61 -11.72
N ARG A 75 11.42 -7.88 -11.31
CA ARG A 75 11.72 -9.01 -10.42
C ARG A 75 10.91 -8.94 -9.12
N ALA A 76 10.90 -7.79 -8.46
CA ALA A 76 10.21 -7.64 -7.18
C ALA A 76 8.69 -7.53 -7.32
N ASN A 77 8.18 -6.92 -8.40
CA ASN A 77 6.76 -6.61 -8.53
C ASN A 77 5.99 -7.58 -9.43
N ARG A 78 6.65 -8.37 -10.25
CA ARG A 78 6.06 -9.37 -11.14
C ARG A 78 6.53 -10.79 -10.82
N ASP A 79 7.86 -11.05 -10.92
CA ASP A 79 8.39 -12.42 -10.89
C ASP A 79 8.28 -13.05 -9.50
N GLY A 80 8.65 -12.30 -8.45
CA GLY A 80 8.48 -12.73 -7.07
C GLY A 80 7.02 -13.03 -6.71
N PRO A 81 6.07 -12.11 -6.95
CA PRO A 81 4.64 -12.37 -6.78
C PRO A 81 4.11 -13.55 -7.61
N ALA A 82 4.61 -13.78 -8.83
CA ALA A 82 4.22 -14.91 -9.67
C ALA A 82 4.62 -16.26 -9.01
N ILE A 83 5.84 -16.35 -8.51
CA ILE A 83 6.35 -17.54 -7.80
C ILE A 83 5.52 -17.76 -6.53
N LEU A 84 5.32 -16.73 -5.73
CA LEU A 84 4.56 -16.81 -4.48
C LEU A 84 3.12 -17.25 -4.73
N ALA A 85 2.44 -16.70 -5.74
CA ALA A 85 1.07 -17.05 -6.08
C ALA A 85 0.95 -18.50 -6.56
N ARG A 86 1.89 -19.00 -7.38
CA ARG A 86 1.94 -20.41 -7.78
C ARG A 86 2.07 -21.34 -6.57
N LEU A 87 2.99 -21.03 -5.65
CA LEU A 87 3.17 -21.80 -4.42
C LEU A 87 1.93 -21.77 -3.52
N CYS A 88 1.23 -20.63 -3.44
CA CYS A 88 -0.04 -20.53 -2.73
C CYS A 88 -1.13 -21.39 -3.38
N ALA A 89 -1.19 -21.42 -4.71
CA ALA A 89 -2.12 -22.30 -5.44
C ALA A 89 -1.85 -23.78 -5.18
N GLU A 90 -0.58 -24.20 -5.25
CA GLU A 90 -0.15 -25.57 -4.98
C GLU A 90 -0.45 -26.03 -3.54
N ALA A 91 -0.36 -25.11 -2.58
CA ALA A 91 -0.61 -25.35 -1.16
C ALA A 91 -2.09 -25.14 -0.76
N ASP A 92 -2.95 -24.72 -1.68
CA ASP A 92 -4.34 -24.33 -1.43
C ASP A 92 -4.49 -23.24 -0.34
N VAL A 93 -3.52 -22.31 -0.26
CA VAL A 93 -3.48 -21.21 0.72
C VAL A 93 -3.94 -19.91 0.06
N PRO A 94 -4.91 -19.17 0.64
CA PRO A 94 -5.31 -17.86 0.13
C PRO A 94 -4.17 -16.83 0.14
N LEU A 95 -4.16 -15.96 -0.88
CA LEU A 95 -3.18 -14.90 -1.08
C LEU A 95 -3.87 -13.53 -1.14
N ILE A 96 -3.47 -12.61 -0.29
CA ILE A 96 -3.77 -11.18 -0.44
C ILE A 96 -2.54 -10.50 -1.03
N HIS A 97 -2.67 -9.92 -2.24
CA HIS A 97 -1.58 -9.22 -2.92
C HIS A 97 -1.85 -7.71 -2.96
N VAL A 98 -0.95 -6.92 -2.41
CA VAL A 98 -1.08 -5.46 -2.40
C VAL A 98 -0.56 -4.89 -3.71
N SER A 99 -1.40 -4.10 -4.39
CA SER A 99 -1.10 -3.38 -5.62
C SER A 99 -1.26 -1.87 -5.45
N THR A 100 -1.40 -1.11 -6.53
CA THR A 100 -1.29 0.35 -6.55
C THR A 100 -2.27 1.00 -7.53
N ASP A 101 -2.64 2.24 -7.22
CA ASP A 101 -3.31 3.20 -8.11
C ASP A 101 -2.52 3.53 -9.39
N TYR A 102 -1.19 3.38 -9.39
CA TYR A 102 -0.31 3.63 -10.54
C TYR A 102 -0.53 2.68 -11.74
N VAL A 103 -1.41 1.70 -11.62
CA VAL A 103 -1.86 0.88 -12.75
C VAL A 103 -2.76 1.66 -13.70
N PHE A 104 -3.32 2.79 -13.28
CA PHE A 104 -4.16 3.67 -14.09
C PHE A 104 -3.34 4.80 -14.74
N ASP A 105 -3.90 5.40 -15.80
CA ASP A 105 -3.27 6.49 -16.56
C ASP A 105 -3.37 7.86 -15.85
N GLY A 106 -4.28 8.00 -14.89
CA GLY A 106 -4.50 9.23 -14.13
C GLY A 106 -5.31 10.30 -14.85
N THR A 107 -5.98 9.99 -15.97
CA THR A 107 -6.69 10.98 -16.82
C THR A 107 -8.18 11.10 -16.53
N LYS A 108 -8.78 10.10 -15.86
CA LYS A 108 -10.20 10.08 -15.51
C LYS A 108 -10.54 11.20 -14.53
N SER A 109 -11.66 11.91 -14.74
CA SER A 109 -12.12 12.99 -13.85
C SER A 109 -12.83 12.49 -12.59
N ALA A 110 -13.37 11.26 -12.60
CA ALA A 110 -13.99 10.58 -11.45
C ALA A 110 -13.03 9.61 -10.77
N PRO A 111 -13.32 9.09 -9.57
CA PRO A 111 -12.57 7.98 -8.99
C PRO A 111 -12.56 6.75 -9.92
N TYR A 112 -11.46 6.01 -9.94
CA TYR A 112 -11.34 4.76 -10.69
C TYR A 112 -12.09 3.64 -9.99
N VAL A 113 -12.77 2.82 -10.77
CA VAL A 113 -13.33 1.53 -10.36
C VAL A 113 -12.44 0.39 -10.88
N GLU A 114 -12.58 -0.81 -10.31
CA GLU A 114 -11.70 -1.94 -10.62
C GLU A 114 -11.75 -2.39 -12.09
N THR A 115 -12.87 -2.12 -12.76
CA THR A 115 -13.11 -2.48 -14.18
C THR A 115 -12.66 -1.41 -15.17
N ASP A 116 -12.20 -0.26 -14.70
CA ASP A 116 -11.66 0.79 -15.58
C ASP A 116 -10.41 0.30 -16.31
N ALA A 117 -10.20 0.83 -17.51
CA ALA A 117 -9.03 0.51 -18.31
C ALA A 117 -7.75 0.91 -17.58
N VAL A 118 -6.81 -0.03 -17.50
CA VAL A 118 -5.47 0.21 -16.94
C VAL A 118 -4.54 0.76 -18.02
N GLY A 119 -3.66 1.69 -17.63
CA GLY A 119 -2.73 2.36 -18.55
C GLY A 119 -1.55 2.99 -17.79
N PRO A 120 -0.69 2.19 -17.13
CA PRO A 120 0.40 2.70 -16.30
C PRO A 120 1.34 3.62 -17.11
N GLN A 121 1.72 4.75 -16.52
CA GLN A 121 2.51 5.79 -17.17
C GLN A 121 4.02 5.68 -16.89
N GLY A 122 4.44 4.71 -16.08
CA GLY A 122 5.85 4.49 -15.70
C GLY A 122 6.12 3.04 -15.34
N VAL A 123 7.40 2.73 -15.15
CA VAL A 123 7.89 1.36 -14.88
C VAL A 123 7.31 0.78 -13.61
N TYR A 124 7.19 1.56 -12.54
CA TYR A 124 6.60 1.09 -11.30
C TYR A 124 5.17 0.56 -11.51
N GLY A 125 4.30 1.39 -12.09
CA GLY A 125 2.92 1.00 -12.37
C GLY A 125 2.82 -0.21 -13.31
N ALA A 126 3.64 -0.22 -14.38
CA ALA A 126 3.70 -1.31 -15.34
C ALA A 126 4.14 -2.64 -14.70
N SER A 127 5.18 -2.60 -13.86
CA SER A 127 5.66 -3.78 -13.14
C SER A 127 4.64 -4.32 -12.14
N LYS A 128 3.92 -3.43 -11.41
CA LYS A 128 2.84 -3.83 -10.50
C LYS A 128 1.66 -4.45 -11.24
N LEU A 129 1.24 -3.85 -12.37
CA LEU A 129 0.19 -4.42 -13.23
C LEU A 129 0.57 -5.80 -13.77
N ALA A 130 1.83 -5.98 -14.17
CA ALA A 130 2.32 -7.29 -14.60
C ALA A 130 2.25 -8.32 -13.47
N GLY A 131 2.51 -7.91 -12.21
CA GLY A 131 2.34 -8.73 -11.03
C GLY A 131 0.88 -9.11 -10.76
N GLU A 132 -0.06 -8.16 -10.85
CA GLU A 132 -1.50 -8.44 -10.75
C GLU A 132 -1.91 -9.55 -11.74
N ARG A 133 -1.50 -9.41 -13.02
CA ARG A 133 -1.80 -10.39 -14.06
C ARG A 133 -1.22 -11.77 -13.74
N ALA A 134 0.03 -11.82 -13.29
CA ALA A 134 0.69 -13.06 -12.90
C ALA A 134 -0.02 -13.76 -11.72
N VAL A 135 -0.42 -12.98 -10.71
CA VAL A 135 -1.19 -13.50 -9.57
C VAL A 135 -2.56 -14.02 -10.02
N MET A 136 -3.31 -13.28 -10.86
CA MET A 136 -4.64 -13.68 -11.32
C MET A 136 -4.62 -14.93 -12.20
N THR A 137 -3.55 -15.16 -12.97
CA THR A 137 -3.40 -16.33 -13.85
C THR A 137 -2.77 -17.55 -13.18
N SER A 138 -2.32 -17.43 -11.92
CA SER A 138 -1.63 -18.51 -11.18
C SER A 138 -2.55 -19.65 -10.72
N GLY A 139 -3.87 -19.45 -10.73
CA GLY A 139 -4.84 -20.36 -10.10
C GLY A 139 -5.01 -20.17 -8.59
N ALA A 140 -4.27 -19.27 -7.94
CA ALA A 140 -4.37 -19.03 -6.51
C ALA A 140 -5.75 -18.47 -6.11
N LYS A 141 -6.16 -18.75 -4.88
CA LYS A 141 -7.26 -18.08 -4.17
C LYS A 141 -6.78 -16.66 -3.82
N ALA A 142 -6.90 -15.71 -4.76
CA ALA A 142 -6.23 -14.42 -4.66
C ALA A 142 -7.18 -13.24 -4.53
N VAL A 143 -6.95 -12.40 -3.51
CA VAL A 143 -7.50 -11.05 -3.36
C VAL A 143 -6.38 -10.06 -3.71
N ILE A 144 -6.58 -9.21 -4.71
CA ILE A 144 -5.64 -8.13 -5.06
C ILE A 144 -6.21 -6.81 -4.53
N LEU A 145 -5.45 -6.12 -3.68
CA LEU A 145 -5.84 -4.84 -3.11
C LEU A 145 -5.03 -3.71 -3.77
N ARG A 146 -5.65 -2.94 -4.66
CA ARG A 146 -5.07 -1.68 -5.13
C ARG A 146 -5.27 -0.61 -4.07
N THR A 147 -4.21 0.02 -3.65
CA THR A 147 -4.21 1.09 -2.65
C THR A 147 -3.49 2.33 -3.18
N ALA A 148 -3.60 3.46 -2.48
CA ALA A 148 -3.02 4.73 -2.89
C ALA A 148 -2.39 5.46 -1.69
N TRP A 149 -1.27 6.18 -1.94
CA TRP A 149 -0.67 7.15 -1.03
C TRP A 149 -0.45 6.61 0.39
N VAL A 150 0.13 5.41 0.49
CA VAL A 150 0.32 4.73 1.79
C VAL A 150 1.34 5.48 2.65
N TYR A 151 0.97 5.73 3.91
CA TYR A 151 1.83 6.32 4.92
C TYR A 151 1.63 5.65 6.29
N ALA A 152 2.55 5.90 7.23
CA ALA A 152 2.49 5.37 8.59
C ALA A 152 3.18 6.32 9.59
N ALA A 153 2.97 6.07 10.87
CA ALA A 153 3.67 6.78 11.95
C ALA A 153 5.18 6.53 11.94
N THR A 154 5.62 5.41 11.35
CA THR A 154 7.03 5.01 11.26
C THR A 154 7.51 4.89 9.81
N GLY A 155 8.81 4.74 9.60
CA GLY A 155 9.41 4.61 8.29
C GLY A 155 9.43 5.91 7.48
N LYS A 156 9.91 5.83 6.23
CA LYS A 156 9.98 6.98 5.31
C LYS A 156 8.69 7.09 4.52
N ASN A 157 7.99 8.21 4.63
CA ASN A 157 6.77 8.51 3.87
C ASN A 157 6.57 10.02 3.76
N PHE A 158 5.54 10.43 3.00
CA PHE A 158 5.25 11.83 2.73
C PHE A 158 4.98 12.63 4.01
N VAL A 159 4.11 12.14 4.91
CA VAL A 159 3.74 12.84 6.15
C VAL A 159 4.97 13.10 7.01
N ARG A 160 5.77 12.08 7.28
CA ARG A 160 7.01 12.21 8.07
C ARG A 160 8.03 13.14 7.41
N THR A 161 8.10 13.10 6.06
CA THR A 161 8.98 14.02 5.31
C THR A 161 8.52 15.45 5.51
N MET A 162 7.23 15.75 5.38
CA MET A 162 6.68 17.09 5.61
C MET A 162 6.97 17.58 7.03
N LEU A 163 6.66 16.77 8.04
CA LEU A 163 6.94 17.13 9.44
C LEU A 163 8.43 17.38 9.71
N THR A 164 9.32 16.59 9.11
CA THR A 164 10.76 16.77 9.26
C THR A 164 11.25 18.06 8.62
N VAL A 165 10.84 18.34 7.39
CA VAL A 165 11.25 19.55 6.65
C VAL A 165 10.64 20.80 7.28
N GLY A 166 9.40 20.71 7.79
CA GLY A 166 8.70 21.82 8.45
C GLY A 166 9.39 22.32 9.73
N LYS A 167 10.19 21.47 10.40
CA LYS A 167 10.97 21.90 11.58
C LYS A 167 11.98 23.01 11.27
N THR A 168 12.54 22.99 10.07
CA THR A 168 13.65 23.89 9.69
C THR A 168 13.28 24.95 8.67
N ARG A 169 12.18 24.76 7.91
CA ARG A 169 11.76 25.69 6.87
C ARG A 169 10.51 26.46 7.29
N ASN A 170 10.48 27.76 6.96
CA ASN A 170 9.30 28.62 7.18
C ASN A 170 8.30 28.57 6.02
N ARG A 171 8.76 28.15 4.84
CA ARG A 171 7.95 28.07 3.62
C ARG A 171 8.29 26.79 2.85
N LEU A 172 7.23 26.14 2.36
CA LEU A 172 7.31 24.95 1.53
C LEU A 172 6.41 25.15 0.30
N THR A 173 6.75 24.45 -0.79
CA THR A 173 5.88 24.31 -1.97
C THR A 173 5.56 22.85 -2.15
N VAL A 174 4.28 22.55 -2.43
CA VAL A 174 3.79 21.17 -2.59
C VAL A 174 2.81 21.13 -3.76
N VAL A 175 2.89 20.07 -4.57
CA VAL A 175 2.03 19.88 -5.74
C VAL A 175 0.54 19.88 -5.34
N GLY A 176 -0.25 20.72 -6.02
CA GLY A 176 -1.66 20.93 -5.70
C GLY A 176 -2.65 20.43 -6.76
N ASP A 177 -2.17 19.88 -7.87
CA ASP A 177 -2.96 19.41 -9.02
C ASP A 177 -2.94 17.89 -9.22
N GLN A 178 -2.41 17.15 -8.25
CA GLN A 178 -2.50 15.69 -8.17
C GLN A 178 -3.46 15.30 -7.04
N HIS A 179 -4.48 14.53 -7.38
CA HIS A 179 -5.56 14.12 -6.47
C HIS A 179 -5.44 12.63 -6.11
N GLY A 180 -5.65 12.28 -4.85
CA GLY A 180 -5.58 10.89 -4.38
C GLY A 180 -6.32 10.68 -3.06
N CYS A 181 -6.27 9.43 -2.59
CA CYS A 181 -6.86 8.96 -1.35
C CYS A 181 -5.73 8.54 -0.38
N PRO A 182 -5.29 9.40 0.56
CA PRO A 182 -4.28 9.00 1.54
C PRO A 182 -4.77 7.81 2.37
N THR A 183 -3.90 6.81 2.53
CA THR A 183 -4.24 5.56 3.21
C THR A 183 -3.19 5.25 4.26
N THR A 184 -3.59 5.07 5.53
CA THR A 184 -2.60 4.64 6.53
C THR A 184 -2.32 3.15 6.39
N ALA A 185 -1.08 2.77 6.66
CA ALA A 185 -0.71 1.36 6.72
C ALA A 185 -1.47 0.61 7.82
N ALA A 186 -1.89 1.30 8.88
CA ALA A 186 -2.70 0.74 9.96
C ALA A 186 -4.11 0.39 9.46
N ASP A 187 -4.83 1.32 8.82
CA ASP A 187 -6.18 1.07 8.32
C ASP A 187 -6.18 0.00 7.20
N LEU A 188 -5.14 -0.03 6.38
CA LEU A 188 -4.98 -1.09 5.37
C LEU A 188 -4.69 -2.45 6.02
N ALA A 189 -3.92 -2.47 7.11
CA ALA A 189 -3.67 -3.68 7.88
C ALA A 189 -4.97 -4.20 8.51
N ASP A 190 -5.78 -3.31 9.11
CA ASP A 190 -7.08 -3.67 9.69
C ASP A 190 -8.03 -4.27 8.64
N ALA A 191 -8.08 -3.67 7.45
CA ALA A 191 -8.85 -4.20 6.32
C ALA A 191 -8.38 -5.60 5.89
N ILE A 192 -7.07 -5.81 5.79
CA ILE A 192 -6.47 -7.12 5.44
C ILE A 192 -6.78 -8.17 6.51
N LEU A 193 -6.67 -7.81 7.79
CA LEU A 193 -7.00 -8.71 8.89
C LEU A 193 -8.49 -9.04 8.95
N ALA A 194 -9.36 -8.09 8.62
CA ALA A 194 -10.81 -8.33 8.53
C ALA A 194 -11.13 -9.32 7.37
N ILE A 195 -10.48 -9.18 6.20
CA ILE A 195 -10.61 -10.16 5.09
C ILE A 195 -10.12 -11.53 5.56
N SER A 196 -8.97 -11.59 6.25
CA SER A 196 -8.43 -12.85 6.80
C SER A 196 -9.43 -13.52 7.75
N ALA A 197 -9.99 -12.76 8.69
CA ALA A 197 -10.97 -13.26 9.65
C ALA A 197 -12.26 -13.75 8.96
N LEU A 198 -12.68 -13.09 7.88
CA LEU A 198 -13.82 -13.53 7.09
C LEU A 198 -13.54 -14.88 6.39
N ILE A 199 -12.36 -15.03 5.78
CA ILE A 199 -11.91 -16.28 5.14
C ILE A 199 -11.81 -17.40 6.19
N ASP A 200 -11.27 -17.13 7.38
CA ASP A 200 -11.17 -18.10 8.46
C ASP A 200 -12.56 -18.58 8.94
N ARG A 201 -13.52 -17.67 9.01
CA ARG A 201 -14.89 -17.95 9.51
C ARG A 201 -15.76 -18.65 8.46
N CYS A 202 -15.73 -18.19 7.22
CA CYS A 202 -16.67 -18.62 6.16
C CYS A 202 -16.06 -19.58 5.15
N GLY A 203 -14.76 -19.83 5.22
CA GLY A 203 -14.00 -20.47 4.15
C GLY A 203 -13.81 -19.54 2.94
N TRP A 204 -13.03 -20.02 1.98
CA TRP A 204 -12.85 -19.29 0.72
C TRP A 204 -14.16 -19.29 -0.09
N GLN A 205 -14.56 -18.12 -0.59
CA GLN A 205 -15.67 -17.93 -1.51
C GLN A 205 -15.12 -17.41 -2.84
N GLU A 206 -15.68 -17.86 -3.99
CA GLU A 206 -15.20 -17.42 -5.31
C GLU A 206 -15.42 -15.91 -5.57
N GLU A 207 -16.38 -15.28 -4.91
CA GLU A 207 -16.59 -13.83 -4.97
C GLU A 207 -15.44 -13.01 -4.37
N TYR A 208 -14.60 -13.63 -3.50
CA TYR A 208 -13.40 -13.01 -2.95
C TYR A 208 -12.27 -12.93 -3.96
N ARG A 209 -12.31 -13.80 -5.01
CA ARG A 209 -11.29 -13.79 -6.05
C ARG A 209 -11.39 -12.52 -6.89
N GLY A 210 -10.29 -11.79 -7.00
CA GLY A 210 -10.25 -10.65 -7.92
C GLY A 210 -9.52 -9.44 -7.39
N ILE A 211 -9.78 -8.31 -8.06
CA ILE A 211 -9.19 -7.02 -7.77
C ILE A 211 -10.19 -6.19 -6.98
N PHE A 212 -9.73 -5.54 -5.93
CA PHE A 212 -10.50 -4.63 -5.09
C PHE A 212 -9.69 -3.36 -4.83
N HIS A 213 -10.36 -2.24 -4.71
CA HIS A 213 -9.74 -1.01 -4.25
C HIS A 213 -9.85 -0.89 -2.74
N ALA A 214 -8.72 -0.58 -2.08
CA ALA A 214 -8.62 -0.44 -0.62
C ALA A 214 -7.82 0.82 -0.27
N ALA A 215 -8.50 1.94 -0.13
CA ALA A 215 -7.92 3.23 0.18
C ALA A 215 -8.74 3.99 1.21
N GLY A 216 -8.13 4.95 1.89
CA GLY A 216 -8.85 5.85 2.79
C GLY A 216 -9.99 6.56 2.07
N THR A 217 -11.16 6.70 2.73
CA THR A 217 -12.29 7.41 2.13
C THR A 217 -12.04 8.91 2.08
N GLY A 218 -12.69 9.60 1.14
CA GLY A 218 -12.42 11.00 0.83
C GLY A 218 -11.20 11.16 -0.09
N ALA A 219 -10.97 12.37 -0.55
CA ALA A 219 -9.87 12.69 -1.45
C ALA A 219 -9.24 14.04 -1.10
N THR A 220 -7.98 14.20 -1.45
CA THR A 220 -7.24 15.45 -1.31
C THR A 220 -6.16 15.57 -2.38
N THR A 221 -5.38 16.66 -2.36
CA THR A 221 -4.14 16.81 -3.13
C THR A 221 -2.92 16.61 -2.22
N TRP A 222 -1.72 16.46 -2.78
CA TRP A 222 -0.50 16.44 -1.97
C TRP A 222 -0.36 17.73 -1.14
N HIS A 223 -0.69 18.87 -1.72
CA HIS A 223 -0.74 20.14 -1.00
C HIS A 223 -1.74 20.09 0.17
N GLY A 224 -2.99 19.67 -0.09
CA GLY A 224 -4.01 19.56 0.94
C GLY A 224 -3.63 18.57 2.04
N HIS A 225 -2.98 17.45 1.68
CA HIS A 225 -2.48 16.49 2.67
C HIS A 225 -1.35 17.07 3.53
N ALA A 226 -0.43 17.86 2.93
CA ALA A 226 0.63 18.53 3.68
C ALA A 226 0.08 19.58 4.65
N VAL A 227 -0.86 20.43 4.19
CA VAL A 227 -1.53 21.43 5.03
C VAL A 227 -2.20 20.74 6.22
N ALA A 228 -2.99 19.71 5.97
CA ALA A 228 -3.67 18.96 7.02
C ALA A 228 -2.67 18.34 8.02
N ALA A 229 -1.54 17.79 7.54
CA ALA A 229 -0.53 17.22 8.42
C ALA A 229 0.09 18.28 9.36
N PHE A 230 0.30 19.49 8.89
CA PHE A 230 0.79 20.58 9.73
C PHE A 230 -0.27 21.14 10.67
N GLU A 231 -1.54 21.21 10.25
CA GLU A 231 -2.66 21.58 11.13
C GLU A 231 -2.75 20.61 12.32
N GLU A 232 -2.69 19.30 12.06
CA GLU A 232 -2.70 18.30 13.13
C GLU A 232 -1.44 18.38 14.01
N ALA A 233 -0.27 18.59 13.42
CA ALA A 233 0.98 18.72 14.17
C ALA A 233 0.99 19.96 15.08
N ALA A 234 0.31 21.04 14.69
CA ALA A 234 0.18 22.25 15.52
C ALA A 234 -0.50 21.96 16.87
N ARG A 235 -1.42 20.98 16.93
CA ARG A 235 -2.06 20.55 18.20
C ARG A 235 -1.05 20.03 19.22
N HIS A 236 0.11 19.58 18.74
CA HIS A 236 1.23 19.09 19.55
C HIS A 236 2.34 20.15 19.71
N GLY A 237 2.05 21.42 19.41
CA GLY A 237 3.03 22.51 19.56
C GLY A 237 4.07 22.58 18.45
N ALA A 238 3.89 21.85 17.34
CA ALA A 238 4.83 21.90 16.24
C ALA A 238 4.73 23.22 15.46
N LYS A 239 5.87 23.65 14.91
CA LYS A 239 5.92 24.80 14.00
C LYS A 239 5.17 24.48 12.71
N VAL A 240 4.33 25.40 12.26
CA VAL A 240 3.58 25.33 11.00
C VAL A 240 4.26 26.22 9.96
N PRO A 241 4.88 25.67 8.91
CA PRO A 241 5.38 26.46 7.80
C PRO A 241 4.23 26.95 6.91
N GLN A 242 4.46 28.02 6.18
CA GLN A 242 3.57 28.40 5.08
C GLN A 242 3.72 27.36 3.95
N VAL A 243 2.62 26.70 3.54
CA VAL A 243 2.61 25.75 2.45
C VAL A 243 1.89 26.34 1.25
N ALA A 244 2.61 26.56 0.15
CA ALA A 244 2.04 27.09 -1.09
C ALA A 244 1.85 25.97 -2.12
N PRO A 245 0.72 25.93 -2.85
CA PRO A 245 0.53 24.97 -3.94
C PRO A 245 1.41 25.36 -5.14
N ILE A 246 1.88 24.34 -5.85
CA ILE A 246 2.55 24.45 -7.15
C ILE A 246 1.91 23.47 -8.13
N ALA A 247 2.07 23.70 -9.43
CA ALA A 247 1.65 22.74 -10.44
C ALA A 247 2.64 21.57 -10.57
N THR A 248 2.19 20.45 -11.06
CA THR A 248 3.05 19.29 -11.38
C THR A 248 4.19 19.67 -12.33
N ALA A 249 3.93 20.58 -13.28
CA ALA A 249 4.93 21.08 -14.23
C ALA A 249 6.09 21.81 -13.54
N ASP A 250 5.87 22.41 -12.37
CA ASP A 250 6.89 23.13 -11.59
C ASP A 250 7.76 22.18 -10.73
N TRP A 251 7.41 20.90 -10.68
CA TRP A 251 8.11 19.86 -9.91
C TRP A 251 8.39 18.63 -10.78
N PRO A 252 9.28 18.73 -11.78
CA PRO A 252 9.58 17.62 -12.67
C PRO A 252 10.21 16.45 -11.90
N THR A 253 9.72 15.23 -12.17
CA THR A 253 10.21 13.98 -11.58
C THR A 253 10.54 12.99 -12.72
N PRO A 254 11.50 12.04 -12.49
CA PRO A 254 11.84 11.01 -13.48
C PRO A 254 10.62 10.20 -13.96
N ALA A 255 9.80 9.75 -13.03
CA ALA A 255 8.56 9.06 -13.34
C ALA A 255 7.40 10.04 -13.43
N LYS A 256 6.54 9.86 -14.43
CA LYS A 256 5.30 10.63 -14.56
C LYS A 256 4.34 10.29 -13.42
N ARG A 257 3.75 11.31 -12.79
CA ARG A 257 2.75 11.16 -11.72
C ARG A 257 1.34 11.31 -12.29
N PRO A 258 0.38 10.44 -11.92
CA PRO A 258 -1.01 10.59 -12.35
C PRO A 258 -1.62 11.85 -11.73
N ALA A 259 -2.41 12.61 -12.51
CA ALA A 259 -3.17 13.75 -11.99
C ALA A 259 -4.32 13.29 -11.10
N ASN A 260 -4.87 12.10 -11.36
CA ASN A 260 -5.93 11.49 -10.56
C ASN A 260 -5.55 10.06 -10.16
N SER A 261 -5.47 9.83 -8.85
CA SER A 261 -5.23 8.55 -8.19
C SER A 261 -6.38 8.15 -7.25
N ARG A 262 -7.54 8.76 -7.40
CA ARG A 262 -8.67 8.46 -6.52
C ARG A 262 -9.26 7.10 -6.88
N LEU A 263 -9.48 6.28 -5.87
CA LEU A 263 -10.03 4.93 -5.98
C LEU A 263 -11.44 4.89 -5.40
N ASP A 264 -12.37 4.31 -6.13
CA ASP A 264 -13.69 3.93 -5.62
C ASP A 264 -13.57 2.56 -4.94
N CYS A 265 -13.90 2.48 -3.67
CA CYS A 265 -13.78 1.26 -2.86
C CYS A 265 -15.14 0.57 -2.63
N THR A 266 -16.15 0.88 -3.44
CA THR A 266 -17.50 0.33 -3.31
C THR A 266 -17.50 -1.20 -3.36
N ARG A 267 -16.72 -1.80 -4.25
CA ARG A 267 -16.64 -3.27 -4.37
C ARG A 267 -16.09 -3.94 -3.10
N LEU A 268 -15.10 -3.34 -2.45
CA LEU A 268 -14.56 -3.85 -1.18
C LEU A 268 -15.65 -3.87 -0.11
N ARG A 269 -16.43 -2.80 0.00
CA ARG A 269 -17.56 -2.72 0.93
C ARG A 269 -18.63 -3.76 0.60
N ASP A 270 -19.01 -3.88 -0.68
CA ASP A 270 -20.14 -4.73 -1.07
C ASP A 270 -19.83 -6.23 -0.92
N VAL A 271 -18.56 -6.65 -1.08
CA VAL A 271 -18.14 -8.06 -0.98
C VAL A 271 -17.68 -8.42 0.43
N PHE A 272 -16.95 -7.55 1.10
CA PHE A 272 -16.31 -7.86 2.40
C PHE A 272 -16.92 -7.11 3.59
N ASP A 273 -17.88 -6.19 3.36
CA ASP A 273 -18.42 -5.27 4.36
C ASP A 273 -17.32 -4.42 5.03
N ILE A 274 -16.31 -4.02 4.25
CA ILE A 274 -15.15 -3.25 4.73
C ILE A 274 -15.13 -1.88 4.05
N SER A 275 -15.03 -0.84 4.87
CA SER A 275 -14.76 0.54 4.44
C SER A 275 -13.64 1.11 5.29
N LEU A 276 -12.59 1.62 4.65
CA LEU A 276 -11.52 2.29 5.38
C LEU A 276 -12.03 3.67 5.89
N PRO A 277 -11.51 4.15 7.03
CA PRO A 277 -11.88 5.44 7.59
C PRO A 277 -11.59 6.62 6.64
N HIS A 278 -12.18 7.78 6.94
CA HIS A 278 -11.86 8.99 6.23
C HIS A 278 -10.39 9.39 6.47
N TRP A 279 -9.68 9.75 5.39
CA TRP A 279 -8.24 10.02 5.41
C TRP A 279 -7.81 11.04 6.47
N ARG A 280 -8.67 12.04 6.79
CA ARG A 280 -8.35 13.02 7.84
C ARG A 280 -8.35 12.42 9.23
N GLU A 281 -9.29 11.57 9.55
CA GLU A 281 -9.34 10.85 10.84
C GLU A 281 -8.11 9.96 11.02
N SER A 282 -7.74 9.27 9.96
CA SER A 282 -6.53 8.44 9.91
C SER A 282 -5.26 9.26 10.07
N LEU A 283 -5.21 10.45 9.45
CA LEU A 283 -4.09 11.37 9.59
C LEU A 283 -3.94 11.86 11.04
N THR A 284 -5.05 12.27 11.66
CA THR A 284 -5.07 12.69 13.08
C THR A 284 -4.49 11.62 13.97
N ARG A 285 -4.98 10.36 13.89
CA ARG A 285 -4.45 9.23 14.69
C ARG A 285 -2.97 8.98 14.43
N THR A 286 -2.54 9.11 13.16
CA THR A 286 -1.13 8.91 12.79
C THR A 286 -0.23 10.00 13.38
N ILE A 287 -0.64 11.26 13.32
CA ILE A 287 0.10 12.38 13.89
C ILE A 287 0.18 12.25 15.42
N ASP A 288 -0.94 11.94 16.09
CA ASP A 288 -0.97 11.70 17.53
C ASP A 288 0.02 10.59 17.93
N SER A 289 0.08 9.49 17.17
CA SER A 289 1.04 8.40 17.39
C SER A 289 2.51 8.83 17.19
N ILE A 290 2.79 9.68 16.19
CA ILE A 290 4.15 10.20 15.94
C ILE A 290 4.62 11.01 17.13
N TYR A 291 3.77 11.88 17.69
CA TYR A 291 4.14 12.75 18.81
C TYR A 291 4.16 12.01 20.14
N ALA A 292 3.28 11.02 20.36
CA ALA A 292 3.33 10.17 21.55
C ALA A 292 4.61 9.30 21.63
N SER A 293 5.19 8.95 20.48
CA SER A 293 6.40 8.13 20.39
C SER A 293 7.70 8.96 20.36
N ALA A 294 7.61 10.28 20.29
CA ALA A 294 8.79 11.15 20.34
C ALA A 294 9.34 11.21 21.77
N PRO A 295 10.65 11.05 21.98
CA PRO A 295 11.24 11.33 23.29
C PRO A 295 10.99 12.80 23.66
N PRO A 296 10.81 13.10 24.97
CA PRO A 296 10.56 14.45 25.47
C PRO A 296 11.71 15.42 25.15
#